data_1fc945a680887e72d4389830e9a3c8a1
#
_entry.id   1fc945a680887e72d4389830e9a3c8a1
#
_cell.length_a   1.000
_cell.length_b   1.000
_cell.length_c   1.000
_cell.angle_alpha   90.00
_cell.angle_beta   90.00
_cell.angle_gamma   90.00
#
_symmetry.space_group_name_H-M   'P 1'
#
loop_
_entity.id
_entity.type
_entity.pdbx_description
1 polymer ?
#
loop_
_entity_poly.entity_id
_entity_poly.type
_entity_poly.pdbx_seq_one_letter_code
_entity_poly.pdbx_strand_id
1 'polypeptide(L)'
;MSTGSPVPSTGAPHGLERPPPWSVPTGVDSVVRRWLSERRVVECLAAERTLPAREPQHAPLPVGLDERLVRGLERRGITRLYDHQAQAIEAALSGRHVVIATPTASGKSLCFHLPVLAALAEDPTATALFVYPTKALSRDQEHNLRQLM
;
A
#
# COMPACT_ATOMS: atom_id res chain seq x y z
N MET A 1 45.09 -60.94 0.63
CA MET A 1 43.91 -60.45 1.35
C MET A 1 44.30 -59.16 2.02
N SER A 2 43.98 -58.03 1.42
CA SER A 2 44.26 -56.72 2.00
C SER A 2 43.00 -55.86 1.77
N THR A 3 42.31 -55.61 2.83
CA THR A 3 41.06 -54.85 2.88
C THR A 3 41.41 -53.35 3.00
N GLY A 4 41.29 -52.60 1.91
CA GLY A 4 41.39 -51.15 1.95
C GLY A 4 40.04 -50.53 2.34
N SER A 5 39.99 -49.88 3.49
CA SER A 5 38.85 -49.07 3.91
C SER A 5 38.79 -47.76 3.08
N PRO A 6 37.62 -47.32 2.67
CA PRO A 6 37.50 -46.01 1.99
C PRO A 6 37.62 -44.85 3.01
N VAL A 7 38.42 -43.87 2.66
CA VAL A 7 38.58 -42.62 3.38
C VAL A 7 37.30 -41.76 3.15
N PRO A 8 36.68 -41.19 4.18
CA PRO A 8 35.56 -40.27 3.99
C PRO A 8 36.07 -38.93 3.44
N SER A 9 35.53 -38.52 2.30
CA SER A 9 35.76 -37.20 1.75
C SER A 9 35.13 -36.14 2.63
N THR A 10 35.95 -35.38 3.29
CA THR A 10 35.56 -34.19 4.03
C THR A 10 35.06 -33.15 3.03
N GLY A 11 33.77 -33.10 2.77
CA GLY A 11 33.14 -31.99 2.06
C GLY A 11 33.34 -30.73 2.87
N ALA A 12 34.02 -29.75 2.28
CA ALA A 12 34.11 -28.41 2.83
C ALA A 12 32.71 -27.85 3.10
N PRO A 13 32.48 -27.13 4.20
CA PRO A 13 31.18 -26.50 4.44
C PRO A 13 30.91 -25.50 3.31
N HIS A 14 29.86 -25.75 2.56
CA HIS A 14 29.34 -24.80 1.58
C HIS A 14 29.16 -23.47 2.28
N GLY A 15 29.84 -22.44 1.76
CA GLY A 15 29.73 -21.09 2.26
C GLY A 15 28.26 -20.73 2.42
N LEU A 16 27.94 -20.13 3.56
CA LEU A 16 26.61 -19.59 3.85
C LEU A 16 26.28 -18.59 2.72
N GLU A 17 25.58 -19.05 1.71
CA GLU A 17 24.98 -18.17 0.73
C GLU A 17 24.08 -17.20 1.51
N ARG A 18 24.47 -15.96 1.54
CA ARG A 18 23.61 -14.91 2.14
C ARG A 18 22.29 -14.96 1.42
N PRO A 19 21.16 -15.16 2.14
CA PRO A 19 19.87 -15.12 1.51
C PRO A 19 19.71 -13.80 0.75
N PRO A 20 19.10 -13.80 -0.44
CA PRO A 20 18.92 -12.59 -1.20
C PRO A 20 18.17 -11.54 -0.37
N PRO A 21 18.44 -10.24 -0.55
CA PRO A 21 17.91 -9.17 0.30
C PRO A 21 16.37 -9.16 0.43
N TRP A 22 15.68 -9.75 -0.53
CA TRP A 22 14.21 -9.85 -0.56
C TRP A 22 13.66 -11.11 0.11
N SER A 23 14.48 -12.04 0.58
CA SER A 23 14.03 -13.29 1.22
C SER A 23 13.86 -13.18 2.73
N VAL A 24 14.27 -12.07 3.33
CA VAL A 24 14.10 -11.82 4.76
C VAL A 24 12.88 -10.93 4.93
N PRO A 25 11.86 -11.31 5.74
CA PRO A 25 10.75 -10.43 6.08
C PRO A 25 11.32 -9.27 6.91
N THR A 26 11.71 -8.21 6.23
CA THR A 26 12.34 -7.05 6.84
C THR A 26 11.31 -5.93 6.90
N GLY A 27 10.71 -5.71 8.06
CA GLY A 27 10.06 -4.44 8.33
C GLY A 27 11.08 -3.28 8.24
N VAL A 28 10.61 -2.06 8.11
CA VAL A 28 11.43 -0.84 8.04
C VAL A 28 12.48 -0.81 9.17
N ASP A 29 12.10 -1.22 10.37
CA ASP A 29 12.97 -1.27 11.56
C ASP A 29 14.22 -2.14 11.39
N SER A 30 14.12 -3.24 10.65
CA SER A 30 15.29 -4.11 10.42
C SER A 30 16.24 -3.49 9.39
N VAL A 31 15.72 -2.78 8.40
CA VAL A 31 16.51 -2.03 7.42
C VAL A 31 17.24 -0.87 8.12
N VAL A 32 16.54 -0.11 8.93
CA VAL A 32 17.12 1.01 9.71
C VAL A 32 18.18 0.49 10.66
N ARG A 33 17.92 -0.58 11.43
CA ARG A 33 18.92 -1.20 12.32
C ARG A 33 20.17 -1.65 11.57
N ARG A 34 20.01 -2.23 10.38
CA ARG A 34 21.13 -2.62 9.54
C ARG A 34 21.96 -1.39 9.11
N TRP A 35 21.31 -0.32 8.65
CA TRP A 35 21.98 0.92 8.28
C TRP A 35 22.75 1.54 9.46
N LEU A 36 22.15 1.56 10.65
CA LEU A 36 22.78 2.07 11.86
C LEU A 36 23.93 1.19 12.37
N SER A 37 24.04 -0.06 11.90
CA SER A 37 25.21 -0.92 12.19
C SER A 37 26.37 -0.73 11.20
N GLU A 38 26.17 -0.02 10.09
CA GLU A 38 27.17 0.24 9.08
C GLU A 38 27.88 1.58 9.35
N ARG A 39 29.18 1.55 9.70
CA ARG A 39 29.94 2.74 10.02
C ARG A 39 29.84 3.86 8.97
N ARG A 40 29.89 3.49 7.68
CA ARG A 40 29.78 4.46 6.57
C ARG A 40 28.45 5.19 6.55
N VAL A 41 27.36 4.50 6.92
CA VAL A 41 26.01 5.09 6.98
C VAL A 41 25.91 6.02 8.18
N VAL A 42 26.41 5.57 9.34
CA VAL A 42 26.40 6.38 10.57
C VAL A 42 27.20 7.67 10.41
N GLU A 43 28.37 7.62 9.74
CA GLU A 43 29.19 8.80 9.47
C GLU A 43 28.50 9.81 8.53
N CYS A 44 27.56 9.37 7.70
CA CYS A 44 26.78 10.22 6.79
C CYS A 44 25.43 10.65 7.38
N LEU A 45 25.00 10.06 8.51
CA LEU A 45 23.69 10.34 9.11
C LEU A 45 23.72 11.69 9.84
N ALA A 46 23.04 12.68 9.28
CA ALA A 46 22.97 14.02 9.86
C ALA A 46 21.95 14.13 11.01
N ALA A 47 20.83 13.42 10.89
CA ALA A 47 19.77 13.41 11.89
C ALA A 47 18.85 12.19 11.71
N GLU A 48 18.30 11.72 12.82
CA GLU A 48 17.23 10.71 12.86
C GLU A 48 16.05 11.28 13.64
N ARG A 49 14.84 11.07 13.13
CA ARG A 49 13.61 11.43 13.83
C ARG A 49 12.58 10.32 13.69
N THR A 50 12.21 9.74 14.80
CA THR A 50 11.08 8.81 14.88
C THR A 50 9.80 9.58 15.15
N LEU A 51 8.81 9.43 14.25
CA LEU A 51 7.48 9.99 14.47
C LEU A 51 6.63 8.95 15.20
N PRO A 52 5.88 9.34 16.24
CA PRO A 52 5.00 8.43 16.94
C PRO A 52 3.90 7.93 15.98
N ALA A 53 3.56 6.65 16.08
CA ALA A 53 2.41 6.10 15.40
C ALA A 53 1.14 6.84 15.85
N ARG A 54 0.27 7.16 14.91
CA ARG A 54 -1.07 7.66 15.19
C ARG A 54 -2.06 6.54 14.91
N GLU A 55 -2.92 6.26 15.86
CA GLU A 55 -4.00 5.31 15.63
C GLU A 55 -4.95 5.86 14.57
N PRO A 56 -5.21 5.11 13.49
CA PRO A 56 -6.15 5.53 12.47
C PRO A 56 -7.57 5.45 13.01
N GLN A 57 -8.34 6.49 12.83
CA GLN A 57 -9.78 6.45 13.06
C GLN A 57 -10.47 5.89 11.82
N HIS A 58 -11.37 4.94 12.02
CA HIS A 58 -12.06 4.24 10.96
C HIS A 58 -13.58 4.36 11.06
N ALA A 59 -14.21 4.56 9.93
CA ALA A 59 -15.66 4.53 9.75
C ALA A 59 -16.09 3.30 8.91
N PRO A 60 -17.33 2.86 9.01
CA PRO A 60 -17.88 1.84 8.12
C PRO A 60 -17.96 2.33 6.67
N LEU A 61 -18.18 1.42 5.74
CA LEU A 61 -18.51 1.78 4.37
C LEU A 61 -19.89 2.48 4.32
N PRO A 62 -20.11 3.40 3.35
CA PRO A 62 -21.41 4.05 3.17
C PRO A 62 -22.55 3.03 2.99
N VAL A 63 -23.68 3.30 3.63
CA VAL A 63 -24.89 2.48 3.46
C VAL A 63 -25.44 2.69 2.04
N GLY A 64 -25.89 1.61 1.40
CA GLY A 64 -26.48 1.68 0.06
C GLY A 64 -25.45 1.71 -1.08
N LEU A 65 -24.18 1.49 -0.79
CA LEU A 65 -23.17 1.34 -1.84
C LEU A 65 -23.48 0.07 -2.68
N ASP A 66 -23.31 0.18 -4.01
CA ASP A 66 -23.50 -0.96 -4.93
C ASP A 66 -22.64 -2.16 -4.49
N GLU A 67 -23.24 -3.35 -4.47
CA GLU A 67 -22.55 -4.57 -4.02
C GLU A 67 -21.28 -4.91 -4.82
N ARG A 68 -21.22 -4.52 -6.10
CA ARG A 68 -20.02 -4.72 -6.94
C ARG A 68 -18.87 -3.89 -6.41
N LEU A 69 -19.13 -2.66 -5.96
CA LEU A 69 -18.13 -1.79 -5.35
C LEU A 69 -17.69 -2.31 -3.98
N VAL A 70 -18.62 -2.79 -3.16
CA VAL A 70 -18.29 -3.42 -1.86
C VAL A 70 -17.37 -4.61 -2.09
N ARG A 71 -17.71 -5.52 -3.00
CA ARG A 71 -16.84 -6.66 -3.36
C ARG A 71 -15.48 -6.21 -3.92
N GLY A 72 -15.44 -5.14 -4.70
CA GLY A 72 -14.18 -4.56 -5.21
C GLY A 72 -13.28 -4.05 -4.08
N LEU A 73 -13.84 -3.38 -3.09
CA LEU A 73 -13.13 -2.92 -1.89
C LEU A 73 -12.64 -4.09 -1.05
N GLU A 74 -13.48 -5.09 -0.80
CA GLU A 74 -13.13 -6.29 -0.03
C GLU A 74 -11.99 -7.09 -0.66
N ARG A 75 -11.99 -7.27 -1.99
CA ARG A 75 -10.86 -7.90 -2.71
C ARG A 75 -9.53 -7.19 -2.47
N ARG A 76 -9.57 -5.88 -2.19
CA ARG A 76 -8.41 -5.06 -1.84
C ARG A 76 -8.13 -5.01 -0.34
N GLY A 77 -8.88 -5.75 0.48
CA GLY A 77 -8.78 -5.74 1.94
C GLY A 77 -9.33 -4.47 2.59
N ILE A 78 -10.14 -3.68 1.87
CA ILE A 78 -10.72 -2.44 2.37
C ILE A 78 -12.14 -2.74 2.89
N THR A 79 -12.24 -3.04 4.16
CA THR A 79 -13.52 -3.31 4.86
C THR A 79 -14.03 -2.11 5.64
N ARG A 80 -13.17 -1.12 5.87
CA ARG A 80 -13.47 0.13 6.57
C ARG A 80 -12.74 1.28 5.90
N LEU A 81 -13.28 2.48 6.01
CA LEU A 81 -12.67 3.71 5.52
C LEU A 81 -11.93 4.42 6.65
N TYR A 82 -10.90 5.20 6.31
CA TYR A 82 -10.43 6.23 7.25
C TYR A 82 -11.49 7.33 7.38
N ASP A 83 -11.57 7.97 8.55
CA ASP A 83 -12.55 9.03 8.82
C ASP A 83 -12.60 10.12 7.76
N HIS A 84 -11.45 10.62 7.31
CA HIS A 84 -11.40 11.64 6.27
C HIS A 84 -11.91 11.14 4.91
N GLN A 85 -11.75 9.83 4.63
CA GLN A 85 -12.33 9.22 3.43
C GLN A 85 -13.85 9.15 3.54
N ALA A 86 -14.37 8.66 4.66
CA ALA A 86 -15.80 8.57 4.90
C ALA A 86 -16.49 9.94 4.78
N GLN A 87 -15.94 10.96 5.44
CA GLN A 87 -16.45 12.33 5.39
C GLN A 87 -16.44 12.90 3.97
N ALA A 88 -15.35 12.69 3.22
CA ALA A 88 -15.23 13.18 1.85
C ALA A 88 -16.21 12.48 0.91
N ILE A 89 -16.36 11.16 1.03
CA ILE A 89 -17.27 10.35 0.22
C ILE A 89 -18.72 10.73 0.52
N GLU A 90 -19.10 10.83 1.77
CA GLU A 90 -20.44 11.25 2.19
C GLU A 90 -20.79 12.65 1.66
N ALA A 91 -19.84 13.59 1.77
CA ALA A 91 -20.03 14.93 1.24
C ALA A 91 -20.24 14.91 -0.29
N ALA A 92 -19.45 14.14 -1.02
CA ALA A 92 -19.57 14.03 -2.48
C ALA A 92 -20.89 13.35 -2.89
N LEU A 93 -21.29 12.26 -2.24
CA LEU A 93 -22.56 11.59 -2.49
C LEU A 93 -23.77 12.47 -2.17
N SER A 94 -23.62 13.42 -1.25
CA SER A 94 -24.65 14.45 -0.96
C SER A 94 -24.63 15.62 -1.94
N GLY A 95 -23.88 15.54 -3.06
CA GLY A 95 -23.80 16.58 -4.08
C GLY A 95 -22.96 17.81 -3.68
N ARG A 96 -22.17 17.73 -2.62
CA ARG A 96 -21.31 18.83 -2.18
C ARG A 96 -19.94 18.77 -2.87
N HIS A 97 -19.36 19.95 -3.11
CA HIS A 97 -17.97 20.05 -3.54
C HIS A 97 -17.02 19.75 -2.39
N VAL A 98 -15.94 19.00 -2.69
CA VAL A 98 -15.00 18.51 -1.67
C VAL A 98 -13.57 18.88 -2.03
N VAL A 99 -12.83 19.41 -1.07
CA VAL A 99 -11.38 19.60 -1.14
C VAL A 99 -10.73 18.77 -0.04
N ILE A 100 -9.72 17.97 -0.39
CA ILE A 100 -9.04 17.07 0.54
C ILE A 100 -7.58 17.45 0.66
N ALA A 101 -7.21 17.96 1.83
CA ALA A 101 -5.84 18.33 2.19
C ALA A 101 -5.34 17.42 3.33
N THR A 102 -4.74 16.29 2.98
CA THR A 102 -4.16 15.34 3.92
C THR A 102 -2.73 14.99 3.49
N PRO A 103 -1.86 14.49 4.39
CA PRO A 103 -0.51 14.05 4.04
C PRO A 103 -0.49 13.03 2.89
N THR A 104 0.66 12.84 2.27
CA THR A 104 0.87 11.78 1.26
C THR A 104 0.59 10.40 1.84
N ALA A 105 0.24 9.44 1.00
CA ALA A 105 -0.06 8.05 1.37
C ALA A 105 -1.26 7.89 2.35
N SER A 106 -2.18 8.85 2.43
CA SER A 106 -3.37 8.77 3.27
C SER A 106 -4.60 8.14 2.59
N GLY A 107 -4.43 7.56 1.38
CA GLY A 107 -5.52 6.92 0.64
C GLY A 107 -6.52 7.88 -0.01
N LYS A 108 -6.11 9.11 -0.34
CA LYS A 108 -6.98 10.15 -0.96
C LYS A 108 -7.71 9.70 -2.21
N SER A 109 -7.11 8.82 -3.02
CA SER A 109 -7.71 8.37 -4.28
C SER A 109 -9.10 7.77 -4.09
N LEU A 110 -9.34 7.07 -2.98
CA LEU A 110 -10.63 6.47 -2.69
C LEU A 110 -11.73 7.53 -2.47
N CYS A 111 -11.36 8.70 -1.94
CA CYS A 111 -12.30 9.80 -1.68
C CYS A 111 -13.01 10.34 -2.93
N PHE A 112 -12.39 10.20 -4.11
CA PHE A 112 -12.99 10.63 -5.38
C PHE A 112 -13.31 9.45 -6.31
N HIS A 113 -12.62 8.32 -6.22
CA HIS A 113 -12.97 7.14 -7.00
C HIS A 113 -14.32 6.57 -6.57
N LEU A 114 -14.56 6.42 -5.27
CA LEU A 114 -15.76 5.74 -4.80
C LEU A 114 -17.06 6.50 -5.11
N PRO A 115 -17.16 7.83 -4.89
CA PRO A 115 -18.37 8.57 -5.29
C PRO A 115 -18.62 8.54 -6.79
N VAL A 116 -17.57 8.63 -7.61
CA VAL A 116 -17.72 8.55 -9.07
C VAL A 116 -18.20 7.19 -9.50
N LEU A 117 -17.63 6.10 -8.97
CA LEU A 117 -18.08 4.75 -9.30
C LEU A 117 -19.50 4.48 -8.81
N ALA A 118 -19.90 5.03 -7.65
CA ALA A 118 -21.27 4.94 -7.16
C ALA A 118 -22.25 5.64 -8.14
N ALA A 119 -21.93 6.86 -8.57
CA ALA A 119 -22.76 7.57 -9.56
C ALA A 119 -22.85 6.82 -10.91
N LEU A 120 -21.75 6.24 -11.39
CA LEU A 120 -21.74 5.44 -12.62
C LEU A 120 -22.47 4.11 -12.46
N ALA A 121 -22.56 3.56 -11.26
CA ALA A 121 -23.33 2.35 -10.97
C ALA A 121 -24.84 2.62 -10.99
N GLU A 122 -25.26 3.82 -10.57
CA GLU A 122 -26.65 4.28 -10.60
C GLU A 122 -27.08 4.70 -12.01
N ASP A 123 -26.24 5.44 -12.72
CA ASP A 123 -26.49 5.92 -14.08
C ASP A 123 -25.36 5.53 -15.04
N PRO A 124 -25.51 4.45 -15.82
CA PRO A 124 -24.50 4.01 -16.81
C PRO A 124 -24.25 5.03 -17.94
N THR A 125 -25.09 6.05 -18.09
CA THR A 125 -24.92 7.12 -19.10
C THR A 125 -24.11 8.30 -18.54
N ALA A 126 -23.91 8.36 -17.23
CA ALA A 126 -23.11 9.39 -16.59
C ALA A 126 -21.63 9.32 -17.05
N THR A 127 -20.98 10.45 -17.02
CA THR A 127 -19.56 10.56 -17.35
C THR A 127 -18.81 11.27 -16.24
N ALA A 128 -17.53 10.92 -16.07
CA ALA A 128 -16.67 11.56 -15.08
C ALA A 128 -15.37 12.04 -15.75
N LEU A 129 -14.90 13.21 -15.35
CA LEU A 129 -13.63 13.76 -15.80
C LEU A 129 -12.63 13.75 -14.66
N PHE A 130 -11.52 13.06 -14.87
CA PHE A 130 -10.37 13.06 -13.96
C PHE A 130 -9.23 13.88 -14.57
N VAL A 131 -8.69 14.83 -13.80
CA VAL A 131 -7.57 15.66 -14.23
C VAL A 131 -6.36 15.42 -13.33
N TYR A 132 -5.23 15.05 -13.91
CA TYR A 132 -4.00 14.74 -13.21
C TYR A 132 -2.82 15.58 -13.73
N PRO A 133 -1.86 15.94 -12.88
CA PRO A 133 -0.72 16.77 -13.28
C PRO A 133 0.25 16.05 -14.22
N THR A 134 0.27 14.72 -14.23
CA THR A 134 1.18 13.92 -15.07
C THR A 134 0.49 12.71 -15.69
N LYS A 135 0.96 12.28 -16.86
CA LYS A 135 0.49 11.06 -17.54
C LYS A 135 0.75 9.80 -16.72
N ALA A 136 1.87 9.75 -15.98
CA ALA A 136 2.21 8.61 -15.13
C ALA A 136 1.18 8.44 -14.03
N LEU A 137 0.83 9.52 -13.33
CA LEU A 137 -0.19 9.51 -12.29
C LEU A 137 -1.58 9.14 -12.84
N SER A 138 -1.93 9.66 -14.03
CA SER A 138 -3.21 9.32 -14.68
C SER A 138 -3.31 7.81 -14.93
N ARG A 139 -2.27 7.19 -15.46
CA ARG A 139 -2.24 5.74 -15.72
C ARG A 139 -2.30 4.91 -14.43
N ASP A 140 -1.59 5.33 -13.40
CA ASP A 140 -1.62 4.68 -12.09
C ASP A 140 -3.03 4.75 -11.49
N GLN A 141 -3.66 5.92 -11.54
CA GLN A 141 -5.03 6.10 -11.02
C GLN A 141 -6.08 5.35 -11.86
N GLU A 142 -5.91 5.28 -13.17
CA GLU A 142 -6.76 4.45 -14.04
C GLU A 142 -6.65 2.95 -13.66
N HIS A 143 -5.42 2.47 -13.45
CA HIS A 143 -5.20 1.09 -13.01
C HIS A 143 -5.88 0.82 -11.67
N ASN A 144 -5.71 1.72 -10.69
CA ASN A 144 -6.33 1.62 -9.38
C ASN A 144 -7.87 1.64 -9.44
N LEU A 145 -8.44 2.46 -10.33
CA LEU A 145 -9.89 2.55 -10.55
C LEU A 145 -10.46 1.23 -11.10
N ARG A 146 -9.78 0.65 -12.10
CA ARG A 146 -10.17 -0.65 -12.70
C ARG A 146 -10.19 -1.80 -11.69
N GLN A 147 -9.36 -1.75 -10.67
CA GLN A 147 -9.33 -2.78 -9.62
C GLN A 147 -10.53 -2.70 -8.65
N LEU A 148 -11.29 -1.61 -8.66
CA LEU A 148 -12.50 -1.45 -7.84
C LEU A 148 -13.77 -1.94 -8.55
N MET A 149 -13.71 -2.11 -9.86
CA MET A 149 -14.78 -2.64 -10.70
C MET A 149 -14.65 -4.17 -10.85
#